data_7b218f2f7630459ba2d9df444f309ca3
#
_entry.id   7b218f2f7630459ba2d9df444f309ca3
#
_cell.length_a   1.000
_cell.length_b   1.000
_cell.length_c   1.000
_cell.angle_alpha   90.00
_cell.angle_beta   90.00
_cell.angle_gamma   90.00
#
_symmetry.space_group_name_H-M   'P 1'
#
loop_
_entity.id
_entity.type
_entity.pdbx_description
1 polymer ?
#
loop_
_entity_poly.entity_id
_entity_poly.type
_entity_poly.pdbx_seq_one_letter_code
_entity_poly.pdbx_strand_id
1 'polypeptide(L)'
;LNHNGMPQNSIIVSICACWIIILLYTLDTSETAYTYLLAVSGFTGAMAWISICWSQYNFRKKMMAENRVSELKYKTPFFPYVTLFGIWVQVFCLIVIAFTDDLRSTLYAGIPMMVIPMVIFKLKQIKAHRAELVRNKTEL
;
A
#
# COMPACT_ATOMS: atom_id res chain seq x y z
N LEU A 1 -0.82 0.81 -21.05
CA LEU A 1 -1.50 2.10 -21.19
C LEU A 1 -2.15 2.15 -22.58
N ASN A 2 -3.41 2.55 -22.63
CA ASN A 2 -4.11 2.76 -23.88
C ASN A 2 -3.61 4.07 -24.53
N HIS A 3 -4.01 4.33 -25.79
CA HIS A 3 -3.68 5.52 -26.58
C HIS A 3 -3.86 6.86 -25.80
N ASN A 4 -4.72 6.86 -24.78
CA ASN A 4 -4.99 8.02 -23.92
C ASN A 4 -4.19 8.01 -22.59
N GLY A 5 -3.17 7.16 -22.44
CA GLY A 5 -2.35 7.08 -21.21
C GLY A 5 -3.05 6.47 -19.98
N MET A 6 -4.26 5.94 -20.14
CA MET A 6 -5.02 5.34 -19.03
C MET A 6 -4.73 3.85 -18.86
N PRO A 7 -4.60 3.33 -17.62
CA PRO A 7 -4.40 1.92 -17.34
C PRO A 7 -5.74 1.16 -17.39
N GLN A 8 -6.32 0.99 -18.58
CA GLN A 8 -7.64 0.36 -18.77
C GLN A 8 -7.74 -1.03 -18.15
N ASN A 9 -6.69 -1.84 -18.28
CA ASN A 9 -6.68 -3.20 -17.71
C ASN A 9 -6.81 -3.19 -16.19
N SER A 10 -6.19 -2.22 -15.50
CA SER A 10 -6.31 -2.08 -14.04
C SER A 10 -7.73 -1.67 -13.64
N ILE A 11 -8.37 -0.80 -14.41
CA ILE A 11 -9.74 -0.36 -14.16
C ILE A 11 -10.70 -1.54 -14.32
N ILE A 12 -10.58 -2.30 -15.41
CA ILE A 12 -11.41 -3.48 -15.67
C ILE A 12 -11.26 -4.52 -14.56
N VAL A 13 -10.02 -4.82 -14.16
CA VAL A 13 -9.75 -5.76 -13.06
C VAL A 13 -10.39 -5.29 -11.76
N SER A 14 -10.31 -3.99 -11.44
CA SER A 14 -10.94 -3.44 -10.23
C SER A 14 -12.47 -3.54 -10.29
N ILE A 15 -13.08 -3.25 -11.43
CA ILE A 15 -14.53 -3.36 -11.61
C ILE A 15 -14.97 -4.83 -11.48
N CYS A 16 -14.27 -5.76 -12.12
CA CYS A 16 -14.55 -7.19 -12.00
C CYS A 16 -14.43 -7.67 -10.54
N ALA A 17 -13.41 -7.24 -9.82
CA ALA A 17 -13.25 -7.55 -8.40
C ALA A 17 -14.42 -7.01 -7.56
N CYS A 18 -14.88 -5.79 -7.81
CA CYS A 18 -16.05 -5.22 -7.13
C CYS A 18 -17.32 -6.04 -7.39
N TRP A 19 -17.55 -6.48 -8.64
CA TRP A 19 -18.70 -7.32 -8.98
C TRP A 19 -18.65 -8.68 -8.29
N ILE A 20 -17.48 -9.31 -8.22
CA ILE A 20 -17.28 -10.57 -7.49
C ILE A 20 -17.63 -10.39 -6.00
N ILE A 21 -17.19 -9.29 -5.39
CA ILE A 21 -17.50 -8.98 -3.99
C ILE A 21 -19.00 -8.82 -3.76
N ILE A 22 -19.69 -8.10 -4.65
CA ILE A 22 -21.14 -7.91 -4.58
C ILE A 22 -21.87 -9.26 -4.70
N LEU A 23 -21.47 -10.11 -5.63
CA LEU A 23 -22.01 -11.45 -5.80
C LEU A 23 -21.82 -12.33 -4.56
N LEU A 24 -20.60 -12.32 -3.99
CA LEU A 24 -20.32 -13.04 -2.75
C LEU A 24 -21.18 -12.55 -1.59
N TYR A 25 -21.36 -11.24 -1.46
CA TYR A 25 -22.21 -10.65 -0.42
C TYR A 25 -23.68 -11.04 -0.57
N THR A 26 -24.20 -11.11 -1.80
CA THR A 26 -25.61 -11.50 -2.05
C THR A 26 -25.87 -13.00 -1.85
N LEU A 27 -24.85 -13.84 -1.99
CA LEU A 27 -24.92 -15.28 -1.80
C LEU A 27 -24.64 -15.72 -0.35
N ASP A 28 -23.90 -14.91 0.40
CA ASP A 28 -23.54 -15.19 1.79
C ASP A 28 -24.61 -14.61 2.72
N THR A 29 -25.38 -15.52 3.33
CA THR A 29 -26.41 -15.17 4.32
C THR A 29 -25.79 -14.81 5.69
N SER A 30 -24.50 -15.10 5.88
CA SER A 30 -23.75 -14.74 7.08
C SER A 30 -22.99 -13.44 6.83
N GLU A 31 -23.11 -12.46 7.72
CA GLU A 31 -22.39 -11.17 7.65
C GLU A 31 -20.84 -11.30 7.73
N THR A 32 -20.35 -12.53 7.73
CA THR A 32 -18.94 -12.87 7.92
C THR A 32 -18.08 -12.35 6.76
N ALA A 33 -18.50 -12.55 5.51
CA ALA A 33 -17.76 -12.10 4.34
C ALA A 33 -17.61 -10.57 4.31
N TYR A 34 -18.70 -9.85 4.63
CA TYR A 34 -18.67 -8.38 4.73
C TYR A 34 -17.69 -7.89 5.78
N THR A 35 -17.68 -8.51 6.97
CA THR A 35 -16.79 -8.15 8.06
C THR A 35 -15.31 -8.34 7.67
N TYR A 36 -14.98 -9.45 7.01
CA TYR A 36 -13.61 -9.67 6.51
C TYR A 36 -13.19 -8.66 5.44
N LEU A 37 -14.08 -8.33 4.52
CA LEU A 37 -13.79 -7.34 3.47
C LEU A 37 -13.58 -5.95 4.05
N LEU A 38 -14.41 -5.54 5.00
CA LEU A 38 -14.28 -4.28 5.71
C LEU A 38 -12.94 -4.23 6.49
N ALA A 39 -12.62 -5.32 7.15
CA ALA A 39 -11.38 -5.49 7.89
C ALA A 39 -10.13 -5.36 7.00
N VAL A 40 -10.11 -6.03 5.84
CA VAL A 40 -8.99 -5.93 4.86
C VAL A 40 -8.86 -4.50 4.32
N SER A 41 -9.99 -3.85 4.02
CA SER A 41 -10.01 -2.46 3.55
C SER A 41 -9.41 -1.51 4.58
N GLY A 42 -9.81 -1.61 5.85
CA GLY A 42 -9.27 -0.80 6.94
C GLY A 42 -7.78 -0.99 7.16
N PHE A 43 -7.31 -2.25 7.15
CA PHE A 43 -5.89 -2.57 7.28
C PHE A 43 -5.06 -1.99 6.13
N THR A 44 -5.54 -2.18 4.90
CA THR A 44 -4.85 -1.67 3.69
C THR A 44 -4.78 -0.15 3.71
N GLY A 45 -5.85 0.52 4.13
CA GLY A 45 -5.88 1.97 4.33
C GLY A 45 -4.85 2.45 5.34
N ALA A 46 -4.76 1.83 6.51
CA ALA A 46 -3.77 2.16 7.54
C ALA A 46 -2.33 2.02 7.01
N MET A 47 -2.03 0.94 6.28
CA MET A 47 -0.72 0.73 5.67
C MET A 47 -0.40 1.76 4.58
N ALA A 48 -1.39 2.16 3.78
CA ALA A 48 -1.23 3.21 2.79
C ALA A 48 -0.86 4.55 3.46
N TRP A 49 -1.56 4.93 4.52
CA TRP A 49 -1.27 6.16 5.26
C TRP A 49 0.13 6.16 5.89
N ILE A 50 0.54 5.05 6.51
CA ILE A 50 1.91 4.90 7.04
C ILE A 50 2.94 5.08 5.92
N SER A 51 2.70 4.45 4.77
CA SER A 51 3.61 4.53 3.60
C SER A 51 3.72 5.95 3.05
N ILE A 52 2.60 6.67 2.98
CA ILE A 52 2.57 8.08 2.55
C ILE A 52 3.37 8.96 3.50
N CYS A 53 3.12 8.84 4.81
CA CYS A 53 3.86 9.61 5.83
C CYS A 53 5.35 9.30 5.80
N TRP A 54 5.73 8.03 5.66
CA TRP A 54 7.12 7.59 5.57
C TRP A 54 7.82 8.11 4.31
N SER A 55 7.13 8.05 3.17
CA SER A 55 7.62 8.59 1.91
C SER A 55 7.84 10.11 2.00
N GLN A 56 6.89 10.83 2.57
CA GLN A 56 7.01 12.28 2.81
C GLN A 56 8.19 12.61 3.72
N TYR A 57 8.39 11.84 4.79
CA TYR A 57 9.51 12.03 5.71
C TYR A 57 10.85 11.88 4.99
N ASN A 58 11.03 10.79 4.24
CA ASN A 58 12.26 10.52 3.49
C ASN A 58 12.51 11.55 2.40
N PHE A 59 11.47 11.94 1.66
CA PHE A 59 11.55 12.97 0.63
C PHE A 59 12.04 14.30 1.22
N ARG A 60 11.44 14.75 2.31
CA ARG A 60 11.87 15.99 2.97
C ARG A 60 13.26 15.91 3.54
N LYS A 61 13.64 14.80 4.16
CA LYS A 61 15.00 14.58 4.65
C LYS A 61 16.02 14.70 3.53
N LYS A 62 15.73 14.15 2.34
CA LYS A 62 16.56 14.26 1.16
C LYS A 62 16.66 15.71 0.68
N MET A 63 15.54 16.43 0.56
CA MET A 63 15.51 17.84 0.15
C MET A 63 16.28 18.74 1.11
N MET A 64 16.25 18.45 2.41
CA MET A 64 17.08 19.17 3.39
C MET A 64 18.57 18.89 3.23
N ALA A 65 18.94 17.64 2.97
CA ALA A 65 20.34 17.27 2.73
C ALA A 65 20.92 17.92 1.46
N GLU A 66 20.07 18.14 0.45
CA GLU A 66 20.44 18.80 -0.81
C GLU A 66 20.32 20.34 -0.74
N ASN A 67 19.97 20.94 0.41
CA ASN A 67 19.71 22.37 0.59
C ASN A 67 18.64 22.96 -0.37
N ARG A 68 17.72 22.15 -0.86
CA ARG A 68 16.69 22.50 -1.85
C ARG A 68 15.31 22.72 -1.23
N VAL A 69 15.23 22.97 0.06
CA VAL A 69 13.96 23.20 0.78
C VAL A 69 13.21 24.45 0.28
N SER A 70 13.94 25.41 -0.28
CA SER A 70 13.35 26.62 -0.87
C SER A 70 12.52 26.38 -2.12
N GLU A 71 12.81 25.30 -2.86
CA GLU A 71 12.07 24.90 -4.06
C GLU A 71 10.70 24.26 -3.74
N LEU A 72 10.45 23.89 -2.47
CA LEU A 72 9.19 23.32 -2.06
C LEU A 72 8.11 24.39 -2.00
N LYS A 73 7.11 24.27 -2.88
CA LYS A 73 5.94 25.15 -2.94
C LYS A 73 5.09 25.07 -1.66
N TYR A 74 5.06 23.90 -1.02
CA TYR A 74 4.36 23.68 0.25
C TYR A 74 5.31 23.14 1.32
N LYS A 75 5.35 23.80 2.47
CA LYS A 75 6.16 23.42 3.63
C LYS A 75 5.23 22.96 4.75
N THR A 76 5.26 21.67 5.12
CA THR A 76 4.52 21.19 6.28
C THR A 76 5.05 21.87 7.53
N PRO A 77 4.19 22.55 8.31
CA PRO A 77 4.61 23.15 9.57
C PRO A 77 5.09 22.06 10.55
N PHE A 78 5.98 22.42 11.45
CA PHE A 78 6.50 21.54 12.51
C PHE A 78 7.08 20.20 12.03
N PHE A 79 7.66 20.15 10.82
CA PHE A 79 8.43 18.99 10.40
C PHE A 79 9.66 18.83 11.32
N PRO A 80 10.03 17.60 11.78
CA PRO A 80 9.48 16.30 11.44
C PRO A 80 8.32 15.81 12.34
N TYR A 81 7.98 16.53 13.39
CA TYR A 81 7.11 16.06 14.47
C TYR A 81 5.71 15.65 13.98
N VAL A 82 5.06 16.47 13.14
CA VAL A 82 3.71 16.18 12.62
C VAL A 82 3.68 14.91 11.79
N THR A 83 4.69 14.69 10.95
CA THR A 83 4.77 13.47 10.11
C THR A 83 5.00 12.23 10.98
N LEU A 84 5.88 12.30 11.97
CA LEU A 84 6.14 11.20 12.89
C LEU A 84 4.92 10.91 13.76
N PHE A 85 4.22 11.93 14.23
CA PHE A 85 2.99 11.79 15.00
C PHE A 85 1.93 11.04 14.20
N GLY A 86 1.75 11.36 12.91
CA GLY A 86 0.83 10.62 12.02
C GLY A 86 1.17 9.14 11.92
N ILE A 87 2.45 8.79 11.80
CA ILE A 87 2.90 7.39 11.80
C ILE A 87 2.60 6.71 13.15
N TRP A 88 2.92 7.38 14.25
CA TRP A 88 2.69 6.85 15.59
C TRP A 88 1.22 6.56 15.88
N VAL A 89 0.32 7.49 15.50
CA VAL A 89 -1.13 7.29 15.66
C VAL A 89 -1.60 6.07 14.88
N GLN A 90 -1.14 5.89 13.63
CA GLN A 90 -1.52 4.73 12.83
C GLN A 90 -0.98 3.42 13.39
N VAL A 91 0.27 3.40 13.85
CA VAL A 91 0.86 2.21 14.50
C VAL A 91 0.09 1.89 15.79
N PHE A 92 -0.25 2.90 16.58
CA PHE A 92 -1.06 2.72 17.78
C PHE A 92 -2.44 2.11 17.48
N CYS A 93 -3.12 2.60 16.45
CA CYS A 93 -4.39 2.02 15.99
C CYS A 93 -4.23 0.53 15.62
N LEU A 94 -3.17 0.17 14.90
CA LEU A 94 -2.89 -1.23 14.56
C LEU A 94 -2.62 -2.10 15.78
N ILE A 95 -1.93 -1.56 16.79
CA ILE A 95 -1.71 -2.25 18.07
C ILE A 95 -3.04 -2.48 18.78
N VAL A 96 -3.91 -1.46 18.86
CA VAL A 96 -5.25 -1.61 19.48
C VAL A 96 -6.05 -2.69 18.76
N ILE A 97 -6.04 -2.72 17.43
CA ILE A 97 -6.69 -3.78 16.63
C ILE A 97 -6.16 -5.17 16.99
N ALA A 98 -4.85 -5.31 17.23
CA ALA A 98 -4.25 -6.60 17.61
C ALA A 98 -4.72 -7.12 18.98
N PHE A 99 -5.06 -6.21 19.89
CA PHE A 99 -5.55 -6.55 21.22
C PHE A 99 -7.07 -6.72 21.32
N THR A 100 -7.81 -6.32 20.29
CA THR A 100 -9.27 -6.44 20.24
C THR A 100 -9.66 -7.73 19.51
N ASP A 101 -10.28 -8.67 20.20
CA ASP A 101 -10.57 -10.01 19.69
C ASP A 101 -11.43 -9.97 18.41
N ASP A 102 -12.46 -9.12 18.37
CA ASP A 102 -13.36 -8.98 17.22
C ASP A 102 -12.62 -8.43 15.96
N LEU A 103 -11.55 -7.66 16.15
CA LEU A 103 -10.81 -7.02 15.08
C LEU A 103 -9.56 -7.78 14.65
N ARG A 104 -9.16 -8.83 15.35
CA ARG A 104 -7.99 -9.66 15.00
C ARG A 104 -8.11 -10.29 13.61
N SER A 105 -9.31 -10.60 13.17
CA SER A 105 -9.57 -11.07 11.81
C SER A 105 -9.01 -10.12 10.74
N THR A 106 -9.00 -8.82 11.04
CA THR A 106 -8.41 -7.77 10.20
C THR A 106 -6.92 -8.00 9.92
N LEU A 107 -6.16 -8.38 10.95
CA LEU A 107 -4.73 -8.67 10.82
C LEU A 107 -4.48 -9.97 10.07
N TYR A 108 -5.25 -11.03 10.40
CA TYR A 108 -5.10 -12.34 9.75
C TYR A 108 -5.41 -12.28 8.25
N ALA A 109 -6.39 -11.49 7.84
CA ALA A 109 -6.74 -11.29 6.44
C ALA A 109 -5.85 -10.24 5.76
N GLY A 110 -5.52 -9.14 6.44
CA GLY A 110 -4.80 -8.00 5.89
C GLY A 110 -3.31 -8.29 5.63
N ILE A 111 -2.64 -9.00 6.55
CA ILE A 111 -1.20 -9.30 6.41
C ILE A 111 -0.90 -10.14 5.16
N PRO A 112 -1.57 -11.28 4.89
CA PRO A 112 -1.34 -12.04 3.66
C PRO A 112 -1.64 -11.23 2.41
N MET A 113 -2.72 -10.45 2.42
CA MET A 113 -3.13 -9.62 1.29
C MET A 113 -2.08 -8.57 0.92
N MET A 114 -1.29 -8.09 1.88
CA MET A 114 -0.20 -7.16 1.65
C MET A 114 1.11 -7.86 1.27
N VAL A 115 1.43 -8.98 1.92
CA VAL A 115 2.69 -9.70 1.72
C VAL A 115 2.75 -10.34 0.33
N ILE A 116 1.65 -10.93 -0.14
CA ILE A 116 1.60 -11.62 -1.44
C ILE A 116 2.00 -10.71 -2.60
N PRO A 117 1.39 -9.51 -2.81
CA PRO A 117 1.80 -8.61 -3.88
C PRO A 117 3.24 -8.11 -3.73
N MET A 118 3.70 -7.88 -2.50
CA MET A 118 5.06 -7.43 -2.22
C MET A 118 6.10 -8.49 -2.61
N VAL A 119 5.83 -9.76 -2.30
CA VAL A 119 6.68 -10.90 -2.70
C VAL A 119 6.69 -11.06 -4.21
N ILE A 120 5.53 -11.01 -4.85
CA ILE A 120 5.41 -11.10 -6.31
C ILE A 120 6.19 -9.97 -7.00
N PHE A 121 6.09 -8.75 -6.48
CA PHE A 121 6.82 -7.60 -7.01
C PHE A 121 8.35 -7.78 -6.88
N LYS A 122 8.84 -8.19 -5.70
CA LYS A 122 10.27 -8.48 -5.49
C LYS A 122 10.76 -9.57 -6.42
N LEU A 123 10.01 -10.65 -6.58
CA LEU A 123 10.39 -11.76 -7.49
C LEU A 123 10.46 -11.29 -8.95
N LYS A 124 9.52 -10.45 -9.39
CA LYS A 124 9.57 -9.86 -10.74
C LYS A 124 10.78 -8.94 -10.91
N GLN A 125 11.09 -8.12 -9.91
CA GLN A 125 12.24 -7.22 -9.95
C GLN A 125 13.57 -7.99 -10.04
N ILE A 126 13.71 -9.06 -9.25
CA ILE A 126 14.90 -9.94 -9.29
C ILE A 126 15.02 -10.61 -10.67
N LYS A 127 13.93 -11.09 -11.24
CA LYS A 127 13.92 -11.68 -12.59
C LYS A 127 14.31 -10.68 -13.67
N ALA A 128 13.77 -9.45 -13.60
CA ALA A 128 14.12 -8.39 -14.54
C ALA A 128 15.60 -8.02 -14.46
N HIS A 129 16.14 -7.86 -13.26
CA HIS A 129 17.56 -7.55 -13.06
C HIS A 129 18.48 -8.69 -13.55
N ARG A 130 18.09 -9.96 -13.32
CA ARG A 130 18.85 -11.10 -13.88
C ARG A 130 18.81 -11.12 -15.41
N ALA A 131 17.68 -10.80 -16.03
CA ALA A 131 17.56 -10.75 -17.48
C ALA A 131 18.45 -9.66 -18.09
N GLU A 132 18.57 -8.49 -17.46
CA GLU A 132 19.48 -7.42 -17.87
C GLU A 132 20.94 -7.84 -17.76
N LEU A 133 21.33 -8.50 -16.67
CA LEU A 133 22.71 -8.99 -16.48
C LEU A 133 23.10 -10.04 -17.54
N VAL A 134 22.16 -10.92 -17.91
CA VAL A 134 22.40 -11.92 -18.97
C VAL A 134 22.53 -11.24 -20.32
N ARG A 135 21.68 -10.25 -20.65
CA ARG A 135 21.76 -9.50 -21.90
C ARG A 135 23.08 -8.75 -22.05
N ASN A 136 23.52 -8.04 -21.02
CA ASN A 136 24.79 -7.32 -21.04
C ASN A 136 25.99 -8.26 -21.18
N LYS A 137 25.88 -9.52 -20.75
CA LYS A 137 26.95 -10.52 -20.87
C LYS A 137 27.02 -11.16 -22.25
N THR A 138 25.96 -11.03 -23.04
CA THR A 138 25.89 -11.58 -24.42
C THR A 138 26.31 -10.54 -25.46
N GLU A 139 26.38 -9.26 -25.07
CA GLU A 139 26.78 -8.15 -25.93
C GLU A 139 28.29 -7.78 -25.79
N LEU A 140 29.05 -8.48 -24.94
CA LEU A 140 30.49 -8.41 -24.75
C LEU A 140 31.20 -9.60 -25.42
#